data_98dadafa603ad4436e7b3bc92e1e224f
#
_entry.id   98dadafa603ad4436e7b3bc92e1e224f
#
_cell.length_a   1.000
_cell.length_b   1.000
_cell.length_c   1.000
_cell.angle_alpha   90.00
_cell.angle_beta   90.00
_cell.angle_gamma   90.00
#
_symmetry.space_group_name_H-M   'P 1'
#
loop_
_entity.id
_entity.type
_entity.pdbx_description
1 polymer ?
#
loop_
_entity_poly.entity_id
_entity_poly.type
_entity_poly.pdbx_seq_one_letter_code
_entity_poly.pdbx_strand_id
1 'polypeptide(L)'
;MQLGKRKIRLSRRRFVTAGMLGGAAMAIGCSSAKQGNWDFLSDSQARTLAAICDQIVPADGFPSASQAGVLFYIDKQLARHYRRNRDDYRRGLEQAGLRSRSRFGRDLADGTQEQQLEIVRAIEREDHAFFELVRKHTFEGYYGSPRHGGNRDAVSWRMLGLAEPPVRGRAQYDLRKQPAS
;
A
#
# COMPACT_ATOMS: atom_id res chain seq x y z
N MET A 1 -64.89 3.00 34.75
CA MET A 1 -64.44 4.16 33.99
C MET A 1 -63.09 3.80 33.35
N GLN A 2 -63.14 3.23 32.11
CA GLN A 2 -61.90 2.74 31.47
C GLN A 2 -61.51 3.75 30.38
N LEU A 3 -60.32 4.31 30.51
CA LEU A 3 -59.71 5.19 29.53
C LEU A 3 -58.98 4.34 28.46
N GLY A 4 -59.53 4.33 27.24
CA GLY A 4 -58.98 3.64 26.12
C GLY A 4 -57.70 4.28 25.59
N LYS A 5 -56.63 3.49 25.52
CA LYS A 5 -55.35 3.85 24.85
C LYS A 5 -55.54 3.84 23.33
N ARG A 6 -55.63 5.00 22.70
CA ARG A 6 -55.55 5.14 21.23
C ARG A 6 -54.13 4.91 20.76
N LYS A 7 -53.91 3.81 20.04
CA LYS A 7 -52.65 3.58 19.29
C LYS A 7 -52.70 4.45 18.02
N ILE A 8 -51.81 5.43 17.94
CA ILE A 8 -51.58 6.23 16.74
C ILE A 8 -50.74 5.39 15.78
N ARG A 9 -51.31 4.91 14.70
CA ARG A 9 -50.58 4.29 13.57
C ARG A 9 -50.08 5.40 12.67
N LEU A 10 -48.75 5.66 12.72
CA LEU A 10 -48.09 6.53 11.77
C LEU A 10 -47.88 5.79 10.45
N SER A 11 -48.54 6.25 9.40
CA SER A 11 -48.42 5.73 8.02
C SER A 11 -47.09 6.20 7.42
N ARG A 12 -46.40 5.30 6.70
CA ARG A 12 -45.11 5.56 6.02
C ARG A 12 -45.10 6.76 5.06
N ARG A 13 -46.28 7.19 4.61
CA ARG A 13 -46.41 8.35 3.70
C ARG A 13 -46.28 9.72 4.37
N ARG A 14 -46.40 9.83 5.71
CA ARG A 14 -46.25 11.11 6.44
C ARG A 14 -44.83 11.41 6.90
N PHE A 15 -43.91 10.48 6.70
CA PHE A 15 -42.49 10.68 7.08
C PHE A 15 -41.72 11.46 6.02
N VAL A 16 -42.20 11.56 4.78
CA VAL A 16 -41.46 12.16 3.65
C VAL A 16 -41.71 13.68 3.50
N THR A 17 -42.75 14.24 4.15
CA THR A 17 -43.14 15.66 3.96
C THR A 17 -42.73 16.59 5.13
N ALA A 18 -42.09 16.11 6.16
CA ALA A 18 -41.65 16.93 7.32
C ALA A 18 -40.15 17.23 7.34
N GLY A 19 -39.39 16.99 6.25
CA GLY A 19 -37.94 17.08 6.19
C GLY A 19 -37.35 18.16 5.29
N MET A 20 -38.13 19.19 4.92
CA MET A 20 -37.61 20.27 4.06
C MET A 20 -37.64 21.63 4.76
N LEU A 21 -36.94 21.83 5.82
CA LEU A 21 -36.49 23.16 6.32
C LEU A 21 -35.53 22.93 7.49
N GLY A 22 -34.35 22.52 7.16
CA GLY A 22 -33.24 22.48 8.11
C GLY A 22 -31.95 22.49 7.29
N GLY A 23 -31.21 23.61 7.34
CA GLY A 23 -30.00 23.82 6.58
C GLY A 23 -29.03 22.64 6.72
N ALA A 24 -28.76 21.98 5.62
CA ALA A 24 -27.72 20.98 5.55
C ALA A 24 -26.37 21.68 5.66
N ALA A 25 -25.85 21.80 6.89
CA ALA A 25 -24.41 21.83 7.06
C ALA A 25 -23.90 20.48 6.52
N MET A 26 -23.48 20.46 5.26
CA MET A 26 -22.61 19.38 4.77
C MET A 26 -21.34 19.41 5.61
N ALA A 27 -21.34 18.67 6.69
CA ALA A 27 -20.10 18.19 7.25
C ALA A 27 -19.49 17.35 6.14
N ILE A 28 -18.58 17.97 5.35
CA ILE A 28 -17.57 17.25 4.61
C ILE A 28 -16.79 16.51 5.69
N GLY A 29 -17.24 15.32 6.02
CA GLY A 29 -16.49 14.37 6.78
C GLY A 29 -15.22 14.11 5.96
N CYS A 30 -14.16 14.84 6.27
CA CYS A 30 -12.82 14.36 6.00
C CYS A 30 -12.74 13.00 6.69
N SER A 31 -13.07 11.95 5.95
CA SER A 31 -12.66 10.62 6.28
C SER A 31 -11.15 10.69 6.38
N SER A 32 -10.65 10.85 7.60
CA SER A 32 -9.24 10.60 7.91
C SER A 32 -9.03 9.13 7.61
N ALA A 33 -8.74 8.83 6.32
CA ALA A 33 -8.13 7.57 5.99
C ALA A 33 -6.98 7.42 6.98
N LYS A 34 -6.97 6.32 7.75
CA LYS A 34 -5.89 6.00 8.67
C LYS A 34 -4.60 6.29 7.94
N GLN A 35 -3.90 7.36 8.35
CA GLN A 35 -2.59 7.66 7.84
C GLN A 35 -1.72 6.44 8.08
N GLY A 36 -1.17 5.88 7.00
CA GLY A 36 -0.22 4.79 7.10
C GLY A 36 0.94 5.29 7.97
N ASN A 37 1.42 4.45 8.88
CA ASN A 37 2.56 4.81 9.73
C ASN A 37 3.85 4.69 8.89
N TRP A 38 4.09 5.68 8.01
CA TRP A 38 5.25 5.73 7.12
C TRP A 38 6.38 6.53 7.79
N ASP A 39 7.62 6.06 7.62
CA ASP A 39 8.82 6.74 8.11
C ASP A 39 9.30 7.85 7.15
N PHE A 40 9.02 7.70 5.84
CA PHE A 40 9.46 8.62 4.79
C PHE A 40 8.35 9.02 3.81
N LEU A 41 7.54 8.06 3.36
CA LEU A 41 6.51 8.28 2.34
C LEU A 41 5.32 9.05 2.92
N SER A 42 4.65 9.87 2.09
CA SER A 42 3.29 10.30 2.37
C SER A 42 2.29 9.20 1.95
N ASP A 43 1.05 9.26 2.43
CA ASP A 43 0.00 8.31 2.03
C ASP A 43 -0.24 8.33 0.51
N SER A 44 -0.21 9.50 -0.11
CA SER A 44 -0.35 9.64 -1.57
C SER A 44 0.82 8.98 -2.30
N GLN A 45 2.05 9.18 -1.83
CA GLN A 45 3.23 8.55 -2.40
C GLN A 45 3.20 7.02 -2.23
N ALA A 46 2.77 6.54 -1.07
CA ALA A 46 2.63 5.11 -0.80
C ALA A 46 1.60 4.46 -1.72
N ARG A 47 0.45 5.12 -1.96
CA ARG A 47 -0.57 4.64 -2.91
C ARG A 47 -0.03 4.59 -4.35
N THR A 48 0.67 5.62 -4.79
CA THR A 48 1.29 5.66 -6.12
C THR A 48 2.35 4.57 -6.26
N LEU A 49 3.20 4.40 -5.25
CA LEU A 49 4.21 3.36 -5.21
C LEU A 49 3.60 1.96 -5.22
N ALA A 50 2.49 1.74 -4.48
CA ALA A 50 1.76 0.47 -4.49
C ALA A 50 1.34 0.08 -5.91
N ALA A 51 0.72 1.02 -6.63
CA ALA A 51 0.28 0.78 -8.00
C ALA A 51 1.46 0.41 -8.93
N ILE A 52 2.64 1.05 -8.77
CA ILE A 52 3.83 0.70 -9.56
C ILE A 52 4.36 -0.68 -9.17
N CYS A 53 4.51 -0.95 -7.87
CA CYS A 53 5.03 -2.23 -7.37
C CYS A 53 4.14 -3.41 -7.76
N ASP A 54 2.81 -3.23 -7.75
CA ASP A 54 1.85 -4.28 -8.11
C ASP A 54 1.80 -4.55 -9.62
N GLN A 55 2.24 -3.61 -10.47
CA GLN A 55 2.49 -3.89 -11.89
C GLN A 55 3.81 -4.66 -12.12
N ILE A 56 4.79 -4.54 -11.21
CA ILE A 56 6.06 -5.27 -11.28
C ILE A 56 5.90 -6.70 -10.75
N VAL A 57 5.17 -6.88 -9.65
CA VAL A 57 4.83 -8.19 -9.05
C VAL A 57 3.33 -8.22 -8.79
N PRO A 58 2.53 -8.62 -9.78
CA PRO A 58 1.08 -8.69 -9.66
C PRO A 58 0.63 -9.89 -8.82
N ALA A 59 -0.64 -9.88 -8.41
CA ALA A 59 -1.27 -11.04 -7.81
C ALA A 59 -1.65 -12.06 -8.90
N ASP A 60 -0.96 -13.18 -8.92
CA ASP A 60 -1.12 -14.26 -9.92
C ASP A 60 -1.21 -15.65 -9.27
N GLY A 61 -2.04 -15.79 -8.27
CA GLY A 61 -2.13 -16.98 -7.40
C GLY A 61 -1.31 -16.83 -6.12
N PHE A 62 -0.44 -15.82 -6.06
CA PHE A 62 0.30 -15.39 -4.88
C PHE A 62 0.04 -13.90 -4.62
N PRO A 63 0.26 -13.41 -3.38
CA PRO A 63 0.09 -12.00 -3.06
C PRO A 63 0.93 -11.08 -3.95
N SER A 64 0.36 -9.93 -4.33
CA SER A 64 1.09 -8.87 -5.02
C SER A 64 2.18 -8.26 -4.13
N ALA A 65 3.02 -7.40 -4.74
CA ALA A 65 4.07 -6.69 -4.01
C ALA A 65 3.54 -5.92 -2.80
N SER A 66 2.45 -5.16 -2.98
CA SER A 66 1.85 -4.39 -1.88
C SER A 66 1.27 -5.29 -0.79
N GLN A 67 0.60 -6.38 -1.15
CA GLN A 67 0.06 -7.38 -0.23
C GLN A 67 1.18 -8.10 0.56
N ALA A 68 2.31 -8.36 -0.08
CA ALA A 68 3.49 -8.93 0.56
C ALA A 68 4.26 -7.95 1.47
N GLY A 69 3.80 -6.69 1.59
CA GLY A 69 4.40 -5.70 2.48
C GLY A 69 5.62 -4.98 1.91
N VAL A 70 5.86 -5.04 0.59
CA VAL A 70 7.02 -4.42 -0.07
C VAL A 70 7.13 -2.92 0.22
N LEU A 71 6.00 -2.22 0.33
CA LEU A 71 6.00 -0.79 0.62
C LEU A 71 6.65 -0.46 1.96
N PHE A 72 6.37 -1.28 3.00
CA PHE A 72 7.00 -1.10 4.32
C PHE A 72 8.51 -1.35 4.27
N TYR A 73 8.94 -2.30 3.43
CA TYR A 73 10.36 -2.50 3.18
C TYR A 73 10.99 -1.25 2.56
N ILE A 74 10.44 -0.76 1.44
CA ILE A 74 10.97 0.40 0.70
C ILE A 74 10.99 1.64 1.59
N ASP A 75 9.89 1.94 2.28
CA ASP A 75 9.77 3.09 3.19
C ASP A 75 10.85 3.06 4.28
N LYS A 76 10.99 1.92 4.96
CA LYS A 76 12.00 1.71 5.99
C LYS A 76 13.43 1.85 5.46
N GLN A 77 13.71 1.36 4.24
CA GLN A 77 15.02 1.50 3.63
C GLN A 77 15.32 2.95 3.24
N LEU A 78 14.33 3.67 2.69
CA LEU A 78 14.44 5.09 2.38
C LEU A 78 14.64 5.94 3.64
N ALA A 79 14.07 5.54 4.77
CA ALA A 79 14.32 6.20 6.04
C ALA A 79 15.77 5.96 6.56
N ARG A 80 16.46 4.91 6.13
CA ARG A 80 17.73 4.43 6.68
C ARG A 80 18.83 4.32 5.65
N HIS A 81 18.91 3.15 4.98
CA HIS A 81 20.06 2.78 4.14
C HIS A 81 20.03 3.45 2.75
N TYR A 82 18.85 3.72 2.20
CA TYR A 82 18.66 4.28 0.86
C TYR A 82 18.33 5.77 0.88
N ARG A 83 18.78 6.51 1.88
CA ARG A 83 18.53 7.97 2.01
C ARG A 83 18.93 8.75 0.77
N ARG A 84 19.98 8.31 0.07
CA ARG A 84 20.45 8.93 -1.17
C ARG A 84 19.44 8.86 -2.31
N ASN A 85 18.52 7.90 -2.28
CA ASN A 85 17.50 7.72 -3.31
C ASN A 85 16.19 8.47 -3.02
N ARG A 86 16.11 9.22 -1.91
CA ARG A 86 14.88 9.92 -1.49
C ARG A 86 14.35 10.89 -2.54
N ASP A 87 15.25 11.65 -3.14
CA ASP A 87 14.88 12.67 -4.13
C ASP A 87 14.45 12.02 -5.45
N ASP A 88 15.04 10.89 -5.83
CA ASP A 88 14.61 10.10 -6.97
C ASP A 88 13.20 9.56 -6.74
N TYR A 89 12.89 9.05 -5.55
CA TYR A 89 11.55 8.59 -5.20
C TYR A 89 10.54 9.72 -5.19
N ARG A 90 10.84 10.88 -4.59
CA ARG A 90 9.93 12.04 -4.60
C ARG A 90 9.62 12.47 -6.01
N ARG A 91 10.64 12.72 -6.81
CA ARG A 91 10.50 13.15 -8.21
C ARG A 91 9.77 12.11 -9.06
N GLY A 92 10.18 10.85 -9.00
CA GLY A 92 9.60 9.80 -9.83
C GLY A 92 8.13 9.51 -9.49
N LEU A 93 7.76 9.48 -8.21
CA LEU A 93 6.38 9.28 -7.77
C LEU A 93 5.49 10.49 -8.13
N GLU A 94 6.01 11.71 -8.01
CA GLU A 94 5.30 12.93 -8.44
C GLU A 94 5.04 12.89 -9.95
N GLN A 95 6.05 12.59 -10.76
CA GLN A 95 5.92 12.48 -12.21
C GLN A 95 4.94 11.37 -12.62
N ALA A 96 4.96 10.21 -11.94
CA ALA A 96 3.99 9.14 -12.16
C ALA A 96 2.55 9.62 -11.91
N GLY A 97 2.32 10.32 -10.80
CA GLY A 97 1.02 10.90 -10.49
C GLY A 97 0.57 11.97 -11.48
N LEU A 98 1.48 12.88 -11.88
CA LEU A 98 1.19 13.91 -12.90
C LEU A 98 0.81 13.29 -14.25
N ARG A 99 1.55 12.27 -14.71
CA ARG A 99 1.24 11.55 -15.95
C ARG A 99 -0.14 10.90 -15.91
N SER A 100 -0.48 10.23 -14.80
CA SER A 100 -1.78 9.59 -14.64
C SER A 100 -2.93 10.60 -14.67
N ARG A 101 -2.79 11.71 -13.94
CA ARG A 101 -3.79 12.79 -13.94
C ARG A 101 -3.94 13.45 -15.30
N SER A 102 -2.83 13.72 -15.98
CA SER A 102 -2.85 14.30 -17.33
C SER A 102 -3.49 13.37 -18.36
N ARG A 103 -3.24 12.06 -18.26
CA ARG A 103 -3.69 11.08 -19.24
C ARG A 103 -5.10 10.58 -18.98
N PHE A 104 -5.47 10.38 -17.71
CA PHE A 104 -6.69 9.70 -17.29
C PHE A 104 -7.58 10.51 -16.34
N GLY A 105 -7.16 11.72 -15.94
CA GLY A 105 -7.92 12.60 -15.04
C GLY A 105 -8.01 12.09 -13.60
N ARG A 106 -7.15 11.14 -13.20
CA ARG A 106 -7.18 10.53 -11.86
C ARG A 106 -5.79 10.14 -11.37
N ASP A 107 -5.67 9.91 -10.07
CA ASP A 107 -4.42 9.42 -9.48
C ASP A 107 -4.12 8.00 -9.97
N LEU A 108 -2.83 7.65 -10.04
CA LEU A 108 -2.38 6.35 -10.55
C LEU A 108 -3.00 5.19 -9.78
N ALA A 109 -3.11 5.31 -8.45
CA ALA A 109 -3.70 4.28 -7.60
C ALA A 109 -5.20 4.05 -7.84
N ASP A 110 -5.90 5.02 -8.43
CA ASP A 110 -7.34 4.94 -8.74
C ASP A 110 -7.59 4.55 -10.20
N GLY A 111 -6.54 4.30 -10.97
CA GLY A 111 -6.60 3.79 -12.35
C GLY A 111 -6.94 2.31 -12.42
N THR A 112 -7.47 1.86 -13.58
CA THR A 112 -7.59 0.43 -13.86
C THR A 112 -6.21 -0.20 -14.01
N GLN A 113 -6.12 -1.54 -13.99
CA GLN A 113 -4.85 -2.24 -14.17
C GLN A 113 -4.17 -1.87 -15.50
N GLU A 114 -4.96 -1.74 -16.57
CA GLU A 114 -4.46 -1.35 -17.89
C GLU A 114 -3.91 0.08 -17.88
N GLN A 115 -4.62 1.02 -17.22
CA GLN A 115 -4.18 2.40 -17.09
C GLN A 115 -2.89 2.49 -16.26
N GLN A 116 -2.82 1.76 -15.16
CA GLN A 116 -1.60 1.66 -14.34
C GLN A 116 -0.43 1.10 -15.16
N LEU A 117 -0.66 0.01 -15.90
CA LEU A 117 0.36 -0.61 -16.75
C LEU A 117 0.85 0.35 -17.83
N GLU A 118 -0.05 1.13 -18.46
CA GLU A 118 0.33 2.14 -19.45
C GLU A 118 1.30 3.18 -18.86
N ILE A 119 0.99 3.67 -17.65
CA ILE A 119 1.87 4.64 -16.97
C ILE A 119 3.20 3.99 -16.59
N VAL A 120 3.20 2.78 -16.04
CA VAL A 120 4.43 2.09 -15.65
C VAL A 120 5.33 1.83 -16.86
N ARG A 121 4.77 1.42 -18.00
CA ARG A 121 5.52 1.30 -19.27
C ARG A 121 6.05 2.64 -19.79
N ALA A 122 5.32 3.73 -19.57
CA ALA A 122 5.83 5.06 -19.90
C ALA A 122 7.03 5.44 -19.01
N ILE A 123 6.96 5.17 -17.71
CA ILE A 123 8.08 5.38 -16.77
C ILE A 123 9.28 4.54 -17.20
N GLU A 124 9.10 3.28 -17.52
CA GLU A 124 10.17 2.38 -17.98
C GLU A 124 10.92 2.94 -19.20
N ARG A 125 10.20 3.52 -20.17
CA ARG A 125 10.80 4.10 -21.39
C ARG A 125 11.45 5.46 -21.16
N GLU A 126 10.84 6.32 -20.33
CA GLU A 126 11.17 7.75 -20.27
C GLU A 126 11.99 8.12 -19.03
N ASP A 127 11.88 7.34 -17.94
CA ASP A 127 12.69 7.45 -16.72
C ASP A 127 13.16 6.07 -16.27
N HIS A 128 13.91 5.42 -17.15
CA HIS A 128 14.42 4.06 -16.95
C HIS A 128 15.19 3.93 -15.63
N ALA A 129 15.92 4.96 -15.23
CA ALA A 129 16.67 4.94 -13.97
C ALA A 129 15.77 4.82 -12.74
N PHE A 130 14.65 5.56 -12.71
CA PHE A 130 13.67 5.45 -11.64
C PHE A 130 12.93 4.11 -11.68
N PHE A 131 12.55 3.64 -12.88
CA PHE A 131 11.91 2.32 -13.03
C PHE A 131 12.79 1.20 -12.46
N GLU A 132 14.07 1.14 -12.86
CA GLU A 132 15.01 0.12 -12.39
C GLU A 132 15.26 0.22 -10.88
N LEU A 133 15.29 1.44 -10.33
CA LEU A 133 15.41 1.66 -8.90
C LEU A 133 14.22 1.05 -8.14
N VAL A 134 13.00 1.35 -8.58
CA VAL A 134 11.78 0.81 -7.96
C VAL A 134 11.71 -0.70 -8.16
N ARG A 135 12.00 -1.21 -9.37
CA ARG A 135 12.01 -2.64 -9.68
C ARG A 135 12.95 -3.41 -8.76
N LYS A 136 14.19 -2.92 -8.63
CA LYS A 136 15.18 -3.51 -7.73
C LYS A 136 14.69 -3.57 -6.29
N HIS A 137 14.21 -2.45 -5.75
CA HIS A 137 13.73 -2.40 -4.38
C HIS A 137 12.45 -3.22 -4.16
N THR A 138 11.61 -3.35 -5.20
CA THR A 138 10.43 -4.23 -5.17
C THR A 138 10.86 -5.70 -5.00
N PHE A 139 11.82 -6.16 -5.79
CA PHE A 139 12.33 -7.53 -5.68
C PHE A 139 13.07 -7.78 -4.36
N GLU A 140 13.86 -6.82 -3.90
CA GLU A 140 14.50 -6.92 -2.58
C GLU A 140 13.48 -7.05 -1.45
N GLY A 141 12.40 -6.27 -1.48
CA GLY A 141 11.31 -6.34 -0.51
C GLY A 141 10.47 -7.60 -0.62
N TYR A 142 10.27 -8.11 -1.84
CA TYR A 142 9.42 -9.27 -2.09
C TYR A 142 10.13 -10.59 -1.78
N TYR A 143 11.42 -10.73 -2.14
CA TYR A 143 12.19 -11.96 -1.96
C TYR A 143 13.13 -11.94 -0.76
N GLY A 144 13.31 -10.78 -0.15
CA GLY A 144 14.19 -10.62 0.99
C GLY A 144 13.64 -11.24 2.28
N SER A 145 14.44 -11.12 3.36
CA SER A 145 14.00 -11.59 4.67
C SER A 145 12.82 -10.78 5.22
N PRO A 146 11.76 -11.43 5.74
CA PRO A 146 10.61 -10.77 6.37
C PRO A 146 10.97 -9.77 7.48
N ARG A 147 12.13 -9.94 8.12
CA ARG A 147 12.65 -9.04 9.16
C ARG A 147 12.84 -7.59 8.72
N HIS A 148 12.98 -7.37 7.41
CA HIS A 148 13.20 -6.04 6.85
C HIS A 148 11.88 -5.32 6.52
N GLY A 149 10.72 -5.95 6.75
CA GLY A 149 9.38 -5.35 6.61
C GLY A 149 8.64 -5.73 5.34
N GLY A 150 9.31 -6.34 4.35
CA GLY A 150 8.70 -6.97 3.18
C GLY A 150 8.51 -8.47 3.35
N ASN A 151 8.15 -9.18 2.27
CA ASN A 151 7.98 -10.62 2.23
C ASN A 151 7.15 -11.15 3.42
N ARG A 152 6.01 -10.48 3.68
CA ARG A 152 5.16 -10.80 4.84
C ARG A 152 4.82 -12.29 4.84
N ASP A 153 4.93 -12.90 6.02
CA ASP A 153 4.70 -14.33 6.22
C ASP A 153 5.57 -15.23 5.33
N ALA A 154 6.74 -14.74 4.90
CA ALA A 154 7.65 -15.44 4.00
C ALA A 154 6.96 -15.94 2.71
N VAL A 155 6.00 -15.14 2.17
CA VAL A 155 5.14 -15.54 1.07
C VAL A 155 5.92 -15.96 -0.18
N SER A 156 6.97 -15.23 -0.55
CA SER A 156 7.79 -15.57 -1.71
C SER A 156 8.64 -16.82 -1.48
N TRP A 157 9.09 -17.05 -0.27
CA TRP A 157 9.85 -18.27 0.06
C TRP A 157 8.94 -19.50 0.02
N ARG A 158 7.69 -19.40 0.53
CA ARG A 158 6.71 -20.47 0.39
C ARG A 158 6.35 -20.74 -1.08
N MET A 159 6.17 -19.67 -1.87
CA MET A 159 5.95 -19.76 -3.32
C MET A 159 7.07 -20.55 -4.02
N LEU A 160 8.32 -20.34 -3.61
CA LEU A 160 9.49 -20.99 -4.19
C LEU A 160 9.79 -22.36 -3.53
N GLY A 161 8.99 -22.81 -2.56
CA GLY A 161 9.26 -24.04 -1.81
C GLY A 161 10.50 -23.97 -0.91
N LEU A 162 10.94 -22.74 -0.56
CA LEU A 162 12.11 -22.54 0.30
C LEU A 162 11.69 -22.63 1.76
N ALA A 163 12.46 -23.38 2.55
CA ALA A 163 12.34 -23.32 4.00
C ALA A 163 12.80 -21.93 4.50
N GLU A 164 12.11 -21.43 5.52
CA GLU A 164 12.54 -20.20 6.18
C GLU A 164 13.97 -20.44 6.76
N PRO A 165 14.97 -19.63 6.37
CA PRO A 165 16.31 -19.87 6.86
C PRO A 165 16.32 -19.70 8.38
N PRO A 166 16.94 -20.64 9.11
CA PRO A 166 17.00 -20.58 10.55
C PRO A 166 17.60 -19.26 10.99
N VAL A 167 16.99 -18.62 11.99
CA VAL A 167 17.54 -17.41 12.60
C VAL A 167 18.88 -17.81 13.22
N ARG A 168 19.97 -17.57 12.48
CA ARG A 168 21.30 -17.76 13.01
C ARG A 168 21.54 -16.66 14.04
N GLY A 169 21.17 -16.95 15.30
CA GLY A 169 21.47 -16.08 16.43
C GLY A 169 22.94 -16.14 16.77
N ARG A 170 23.47 -15.11 17.47
CA ARG A 170 24.83 -15.08 18.01
C ARG A 170 25.20 -16.37 18.78
N ALA A 171 24.23 -16.97 19.47
CA ALA A 171 24.42 -18.21 20.25
C ALA A 171 24.80 -19.44 19.40
N GLN A 172 24.41 -19.48 18.12
CA GLN A 172 24.76 -20.60 17.22
C GLN A 172 26.15 -20.46 16.60
N TYR A 173 26.75 -19.26 16.68
CA TYR A 173 28.11 -18.97 16.18
C TYR A 173 29.07 -18.65 17.30
N ASP A 174 28.71 -18.80 18.57
CA ASP A 174 29.65 -18.67 19.67
C ASP A 174 30.53 -19.91 19.70
N LEU A 175 31.68 -19.79 19.05
CA LEU A 175 32.69 -20.86 18.97
C LEU A 175 33.13 -21.37 20.35
N ARG A 176 32.88 -20.59 21.42
CA ARG A 176 33.17 -21.00 22.80
C ARG A 176 32.17 -22.02 23.34
N LYS A 177 31.02 -22.19 22.66
CA LYS A 177 29.96 -23.14 23.03
C LYS A 177 29.89 -24.36 22.11
N GLN A 178 30.78 -24.48 21.12
CA GLN A 178 30.87 -25.70 20.32
C GLN A 178 31.57 -26.77 21.14
N PRO A 179 31.01 -27.98 21.25
CA PRO A 179 31.73 -29.08 21.89
C PRO A 179 33.02 -29.33 21.11
N ALA A 180 34.13 -29.44 21.83
CA ALA A 180 35.40 -29.86 21.26
C ALA A 180 35.20 -31.21 20.56
N SER A 181 35.48 -31.30 19.27
CA SER A 181 35.48 -32.53 18.48
C SER A 181 36.62 -33.45 18.86
#